data_6547000b11f250edc8802e759314d754
#
_entry.id   6547000b11f250edc8802e759314d754
#
_cell.length_a   1.000
_cell.length_b   1.000
_cell.length_c   1.000
_cell.angle_alpha   90.00
_cell.angle_beta   90.00
_cell.angle_gamma   90.00
#
_symmetry.space_group_name_H-M   'P 1'
#
loop_
_entity.id
_entity.type
_entity.pdbx_description
1 polymer ?
#
loop_
_entity_poly.entity_id
_entity_poly.type
_entity_poly.pdbx_seq_one_letter_code
_entity_poly.pdbx_strand_id
1 'polypeptide(L)'
;MIKLSPETPEEGWEVETLYDLCFAPGREGLSSYRLRDGVAPVAGLSHVARDEFGELAGAIRYWPVLIEPVQTSLGRAQGVRALLLGPVAVHPTRQGEGVGGLLIRQSLAKAGETGWARVMLVGDAPYYARFGFTPLAGVEMPPPTNPARVLGYELEVGAWNGIVGKVQKDA
;
A
#
# COMPACT_ATOMS: atom_id res chain seq x y z
N MET A 1 1.69 -25.48 1.34
CA MET A 1 2.11 -24.53 0.28
C MET A 1 1.17 -23.31 0.29
N ILE A 2 1.74 -22.13 0.24
CA ILE A 2 0.95 -20.88 0.25
C ILE A 2 0.53 -20.55 -1.18
N LYS A 3 -0.77 -20.25 -1.35
CA LYS A 3 -1.32 -19.80 -2.64
C LYS A 3 -1.84 -18.38 -2.51
N LEU A 4 -1.51 -17.55 -3.47
CA LEU A 4 -2.02 -16.19 -3.56
C LEU A 4 -3.16 -16.12 -4.58
N SER A 5 -4.19 -15.34 -4.25
CA SER A 5 -5.28 -15.03 -5.17
C SER A 5 -5.80 -13.62 -4.89
N PRO A 6 -6.44 -12.97 -5.88
CA PRO A 6 -7.09 -11.69 -5.63
C PRO A 6 -8.17 -11.82 -4.55
N GLU A 7 -8.24 -10.84 -3.67
CA GLU A 7 -9.27 -10.79 -2.64
C GLU A 7 -10.64 -10.63 -3.30
N THR A 8 -11.61 -11.46 -2.87
CA THR A 8 -13.00 -11.36 -3.33
C THR A 8 -13.84 -10.59 -2.29
N PRO A 9 -15.00 -10.03 -2.69
CA PRO A 9 -15.87 -9.34 -1.73
C PRO A 9 -16.29 -10.22 -0.55
N GLU A 10 -16.45 -11.50 -0.76
CA GLU A 10 -16.86 -12.47 0.28
C GLU A 10 -15.77 -12.67 1.34
N GLU A 11 -14.52 -12.41 0.98
CA GLU A 11 -13.39 -12.57 1.90
C GLU A 11 -13.14 -11.32 2.77
N GLY A 12 -13.84 -10.23 2.50
CA GLY A 12 -13.57 -8.94 3.15
C GLY A 12 -13.62 -9.01 4.67
N TRP A 13 -14.62 -9.70 5.24
CA TRP A 13 -14.76 -9.82 6.69
C TRP A 13 -13.58 -10.60 7.30
N GLU A 14 -13.11 -11.62 6.62
CA GLU A 14 -11.99 -12.44 7.09
C GLU A 14 -10.68 -11.66 7.06
N VAL A 15 -10.47 -10.87 6.01
CA VAL A 15 -9.31 -9.99 5.88
C VAL A 15 -9.32 -8.92 6.97
N GLU A 16 -10.47 -8.31 7.24
CA GLU A 16 -10.60 -7.32 8.31
C GLU A 16 -10.32 -7.94 9.67
N THR A 17 -10.78 -9.17 9.90
CA THR A 17 -10.49 -9.89 11.14
C THR A 17 -8.98 -10.14 11.29
N LEU A 18 -8.30 -10.47 10.20
CA LEU A 18 -6.84 -10.64 10.23
C LEU A 18 -6.15 -9.31 10.59
N TYR A 19 -6.59 -8.20 10.03
CA TYR A 19 -6.03 -6.89 10.38
C TYR A 19 -6.29 -6.54 11.84
N ASP A 20 -7.48 -6.83 12.37
CA ASP A 20 -7.77 -6.64 13.80
C ASP A 20 -6.82 -7.43 14.68
N LEU A 21 -6.47 -8.64 14.27
CA LEU A 21 -5.56 -9.50 15.00
C LEU A 21 -4.11 -8.99 14.96
N CYS A 22 -3.68 -8.44 13.83
CA CYS A 22 -2.29 -8.07 13.59
C CYS A 22 -1.95 -6.64 14.01
N PHE A 23 -2.93 -5.74 14.04
CA PHE A 23 -2.70 -4.32 14.32
C PHE A 23 -3.36 -3.88 15.62
N ALA A 24 -2.79 -2.84 16.23
CA ALA A 24 -3.32 -2.29 17.47
C ALA A 24 -4.73 -1.70 17.26
N PRO A 25 -5.58 -1.69 18.31
CA PRO A 25 -6.83 -0.94 18.27
C PRO A 25 -6.60 0.52 17.89
N GLY A 26 -7.54 1.09 17.12
CA GLY A 26 -7.42 2.48 16.67
C GLY A 26 -6.62 2.67 15.39
N ARG A 27 -6.32 1.58 14.67
CA ARG A 27 -5.61 1.66 13.39
C ARG A 27 -6.29 2.60 12.39
N GLU A 28 -7.61 2.73 12.44
CA GLU A 28 -8.38 3.61 11.56
C GLU A 28 -8.04 5.09 11.76
N GLY A 29 -7.43 5.45 12.89
CA GLY A 29 -6.95 6.81 13.15
C GLY A 29 -5.62 7.14 12.46
N LEU A 30 -4.93 6.15 11.89
CA LEU A 30 -3.69 6.40 11.16
C LEU A 30 -3.96 7.20 9.88
N SER A 31 -2.98 8.00 9.48
CA SER A 31 -3.12 8.87 8.30
C SER A 31 -3.46 8.10 7.03
N SER A 32 -2.87 6.93 6.84
CA SER A 32 -3.15 6.07 5.67
C SER A 32 -4.59 5.60 5.62
N TYR A 33 -5.22 5.33 6.76
CA TYR A 33 -6.63 4.91 6.80
C TYR A 33 -7.58 6.03 6.41
N ARG A 34 -7.22 7.29 6.73
CA ARG A 34 -8.05 8.45 6.31
C ARG A 34 -8.11 8.57 4.79
N LEU A 35 -7.03 8.20 4.10
CA LEU A 35 -6.98 8.21 2.63
C LEU A 35 -7.81 7.09 2.01
N ARG A 36 -8.17 6.08 2.77
CA ARG A 36 -8.97 4.93 2.33
C ARG A 36 -10.45 5.11 2.60
N ASP A 37 -10.81 5.98 3.54
CA ASP A 37 -12.19 6.17 3.98
C ASP A 37 -13.08 6.61 2.82
N GLY A 38 -14.10 5.82 2.53
CA GLY A 38 -15.00 6.07 1.41
C GLY A 38 -14.42 5.77 0.02
N VAL A 39 -13.23 5.18 -0.06
CA VAL A 39 -12.58 4.83 -1.31
C VAL A 39 -12.51 3.31 -1.44
N ALA A 40 -12.84 2.79 -2.61
CA ALA A 40 -12.70 1.36 -2.88
C ALA A 40 -11.23 0.99 -3.13
N PRO A 41 -10.76 -0.18 -2.63
CA PRO A 41 -9.43 -0.65 -3.00
C PRO A 41 -9.37 -0.95 -4.51
N VAL A 42 -8.16 -0.93 -5.07
CA VAL A 42 -7.97 -1.15 -6.49
C VAL A 42 -8.26 -2.61 -6.82
N ALA A 43 -9.21 -2.84 -7.72
CA ALA A 43 -9.63 -4.19 -8.10
C ALA A 43 -8.46 -4.98 -8.70
N GLY A 44 -8.33 -6.23 -8.28
CA GLY A 44 -7.32 -7.15 -8.80
C GLY A 44 -5.92 -7.01 -8.20
N LEU A 45 -5.65 -5.96 -7.42
CA LEU A 45 -4.36 -5.77 -6.77
C LEU A 45 -4.33 -6.20 -5.32
N SER A 46 -5.47 -6.17 -4.64
CA SER A 46 -5.58 -6.68 -3.26
C SER A 46 -5.59 -8.20 -3.31
N HIS A 47 -4.78 -8.83 -2.48
CA HIS A 47 -4.56 -10.28 -2.53
C HIS A 47 -4.67 -10.91 -1.15
N VAL A 48 -5.05 -12.17 -1.14
CA VAL A 48 -5.02 -13.03 0.05
C VAL A 48 -4.03 -14.16 -0.19
N ALA A 49 -3.42 -14.63 0.91
CA ALA A 49 -2.54 -15.78 0.91
C ALA A 49 -3.17 -16.86 1.79
N ARG A 50 -3.37 -18.06 1.25
CA ARG A 50 -3.96 -19.19 1.97
C ARG A 50 -3.04 -20.38 1.95
N ASP A 51 -3.11 -21.18 3.03
CA ASP A 51 -2.35 -22.40 3.12
C ASP A 51 -3.08 -23.57 2.43
N GLU A 52 -2.53 -24.77 2.53
CA GLU A 52 -3.09 -25.98 1.92
C GLU A 52 -4.45 -26.38 2.50
N PHE A 53 -4.80 -25.86 3.67
CA PHE A 53 -6.08 -26.11 4.32
C PHE A 53 -7.12 -25.03 4.05
N GLY A 54 -6.76 -24.03 3.24
CA GLY A 54 -7.65 -22.90 2.96
C GLY A 54 -7.67 -21.83 4.04
N GLU A 55 -6.80 -21.94 5.06
CA GLU A 55 -6.74 -20.95 6.13
C GLU A 55 -6.01 -19.67 5.65
N LEU A 56 -6.52 -18.51 6.08
CA LEU A 56 -5.94 -17.23 5.70
C LEU A 56 -4.61 -17.01 6.43
N ALA A 57 -3.53 -16.98 5.67
CA ALA A 57 -2.18 -16.77 6.19
C ALA A 57 -1.74 -15.32 6.12
N GLY A 58 -2.26 -14.55 5.17
CA GLY A 58 -1.90 -13.15 5.02
C GLY A 58 -2.79 -12.43 4.02
N ALA A 59 -2.69 -11.11 4.01
CA ALA A 59 -3.46 -10.28 3.09
C ALA A 59 -2.75 -8.95 2.84
N ILE A 60 -2.96 -8.39 1.65
CA ILE A 60 -2.45 -7.08 1.26
C ILE A 60 -3.54 -6.36 0.46
N ARG A 61 -3.66 -5.05 0.70
CA ARG A 61 -4.58 -4.20 -0.07
C ARG A 61 -3.84 -3.02 -0.68
N TYR A 62 -4.38 -2.51 -1.77
CA TYR A 62 -3.89 -1.33 -2.47
C TYR A 62 -5.02 -0.35 -2.70
N TRP A 63 -4.70 0.95 -2.56
CA TRP A 63 -5.67 2.03 -2.67
C TRP A 63 -5.16 3.08 -3.64
N PRO A 64 -6.04 3.67 -4.46
CA PRO A 64 -5.61 4.78 -5.29
C PRO A 64 -5.46 6.05 -4.44
N VAL A 65 -4.42 6.81 -4.70
CA VAL A 65 -4.21 8.12 -4.09
C VAL A 65 -3.75 9.12 -5.15
N LEU A 66 -3.89 10.40 -4.83
CA LEU A 66 -3.48 11.48 -5.70
C LEU A 66 -2.45 12.33 -4.96
N ILE A 67 -1.33 12.63 -5.62
CA ILE A 67 -0.36 13.58 -5.08
C ILE A 67 -0.65 14.94 -5.70
N GLU A 68 -1.16 15.88 -4.89
CA GLU A 68 -1.49 17.24 -5.31
C GLU A 68 -0.25 18.10 -5.18
N PRO A 69 0.26 18.68 -6.28
CA PRO A 69 1.42 19.52 -6.22
C PRO A 69 1.15 20.82 -5.47
N VAL A 70 2.21 21.40 -4.90
CA VAL A 70 2.13 22.71 -4.28
C VAL A 70 1.89 23.75 -5.38
N GLN A 71 0.96 24.66 -5.12
CA GLN A 71 0.64 25.73 -6.06
C GLN A 71 1.86 26.65 -6.23
N THR A 72 2.30 26.86 -7.48
CA THR A 72 3.42 27.73 -7.79
C THR A 72 2.92 28.99 -8.48
N SER A 73 3.78 30.02 -8.57
CA SER A 73 3.47 31.26 -9.28
C SER A 73 3.27 31.04 -10.79
N LEU A 74 3.66 29.87 -11.32
CA LEU A 74 3.53 29.54 -12.73
C LEU A 74 2.21 28.82 -13.05
N GLY A 75 1.32 28.69 -12.05
CA GLY A 75 0.03 28.03 -12.20
C GLY A 75 -0.03 26.70 -11.46
N ARG A 76 -1.17 26.03 -11.61
CA ARG A 76 -1.46 24.77 -10.91
C ARG A 76 -0.93 23.58 -11.73
N ALA A 77 0.08 22.89 -11.24
CA ALA A 77 0.49 21.64 -11.83
C ALA A 77 -0.61 20.56 -11.60
N GLN A 78 -0.73 19.62 -12.52
CA GLN A 78 -1.70 18.55 -12.43
C GLN A 78 -1.27 17.53 -11.37
N GLY A 79 -2.22 17.01 -10.58
CA GLY A 79 -1.97 15.94 -9.63
C GLY A 79 -1.58 14.64 -10.33
N VAL A 80 -0.78 13.83 -9.65
CA VAL A 80 -0.36 12.52 -10.17
C VAL A 80 -0.93 11.39 -9.32
N ARG A 81 -1.31 10.32 -9.99
CA ARG A 81 -1.86 9.14 -9.34
C ARG A 81 -0.75 8.21 -8.86
N ALA A 82 -1.00 7.59 -7.72
CA ALA A 82 -0.12 6.56 -7.16
C ALA A 82 -0.97 5.51 -6.48
N LEU A 83 -0.35 4.36 -6.22
CA LEU A 83 -0.94 3.34 -5.36
C LEU A 83 -0.43 3.53 -3.93
N LEU A 84 -1.33 3.47 -2.97
CA LEU A 84 -0.98 3.37 -1.55
C LEU A 84 -1.03 1.89 -1.17
N LEU A 85 0.13 1.31 -0.84
CA LEU A 85 0.25 -0.08 -0.40
C LEU A 85 -0.10 -0.19 1.08
N GLY A 86 -0.98 -1.09 1.42
CA GLY A 86 -1.32 -1.43 2.80
C GLY A 86 -2.82 -1.39 3.07
N PRO A 87 -3.26 -2.02 4.15
CA PRO A 87 -2.44 -2.79 5.08
C PRO A 87 -1.88 -4.05 4.46
N VAL A 88 -0.75 -4.51 4.99
CA VAL A 88 -0.24 -5.84 4.72
C VAL A 88 -0.07 -6.55 6.07
N ALA A 89 -0.59 -7.76 6.17
CA ALA A 89 -0.56 -8.52 7.41
C ALA A 89 -0.30 -9.99 7.14
N VAL A 90 0.43 -10.62 8.08
CA VAL A 90 0.67 -12.05 8.10
C VAL A 90 0.16 -12.57 9.42
N HIS A 91 -0.62 -13.66 9.39
CA HIS A 91 -1.15 -14.27 10.60
C HIS A 91 -0.01 -14.58 11.57
N PRO A 92 -0.18 -14.31 12.89
CA PRO A 92 0.91 -14.51 13.86
C PRO A 92 1.54 -15.90 13.82
N THR A 93 0.78 -16.94 13.53
CA THR A 93 1.27 -18.32 13.45
C THR A 93 2.09 -18.60 12.19
N ARG A 94 2.09 -17.68 11.23
CA ARG A 94 2.75 -17.86 9.93
C ARG A 94 3.87 -16.84 9.68
N GLN A 95 4.20 -16.06 10.67
CA GLN A 95 5.30 -15.10 10.57
C GLN A 95 6.64 -15.82 10.48
N GLY A 96 7.58 -15.24 9.75
CA GLY A 96 8.89 -15.84 9.51
C GLY A 96 8.94 -16.84 8.36
N GLU A 97 7.82 -17.07 7.66
CA GLU A 97 7.74 -18.01 6.53
C GLU A 97 7.79 -17.32 5.17
N GLY A 98 7.97 -16.00 5.13
CA GLY A 98 8.08 -15.26 3.87
C GLY A 98 6.76 -14.89 3.21
N VAL A 99 5.63 -15.05 3.89
CA VAL A 99 4.30 -14.77 3.32
C VAL A 99 4.16 -13.29 2.96
N GLY A 100 4.60 -12.38 3.83
CA GLY A 100 4.55 -10.94 3.57
C GLY A 100 5.35 -10.55 2.34
N GLY A 101 6.57 -11.06 2.22
CA GLY A 101 7.42 -10.80 1.05
C GLY A 101 6.80 -11.32 -0.25
N LEU A 102 6.19 -12.49 -0.18
CA LEU A 102 5.50 -13.08 -1.33
C LEU A 102 4.32 -12.20 -1.79
N LEU A 103 3.51 -11.75 -0.83
CA LEU A 103 2.38 -10.84 -1.11
C LEU A 103 2.87 -9.53 -1.75
N ILE A 104 3.92 -8.93 -1.18
CA ILE A 104 4.45 -7.66 -1.68
C ILE A 104 5.01 -7.83 -3.10
N ARG A 105 5.85 -8.83 -3.32
CA ARG A 105 6.49 -9.03 -4.63
C ARG A 105 5.50 -9.34 -5.74
N GLN A 106 4.56 -10.25 -5.49
CA GLN A 106 3.60 -10.63 -6.52
C GLN A 106 2.61 -9.51 -6.83
N SER A 107 2.14 -8.79 -5.82
CA SER A 107 1.23 -7.68 -6.04
C SER A 107 1.90 -6.50 -6.74
N LEU A 108 3.16 -6.21 -6.45
CA LEU A 108 3.91 -5.18 -7.17
C LEU A 108 4.07 -5.54 -8.66
N ALA A 109 4.38 -6.80 -8.95
CA ALA A 109 4.47 -7.27 -10.33
C ALA A 109 3.14 -7.09 -11.07
N LYS A 110 2.03 -7.45 -10.41
CA LYS A 110 0.69 -7.27 -10.97
C LYS A 110 0.36 -5.80 -11.20
N ALA A 111 0.72 -4.93 -10.27
CA ALA A 111 0.50 -3.50 -10.40
C ALA A 111 1.21 -2.94 -11.63
N GLY A 112 2.46 -3.34 -11.86
CA GLY A 112 3.21 -2.94 -13.04
C GLY A 112 2.56 -3.40 -14.35
N GLU A 113 2.03 -4.61 -14.37
CA GLU A 113 1.32 -5.15 -15.54
C GLU A 113 0.04 -4.39 -15.88
N THR A 114 -0.59 -3.78 -14.86
CA THR A 114 -1.87 -3.07 -15.05
C THR A 114 -1.73 -1.57 -15.28
N GLY A 115 -0.51 -1.10 -15.55
CA GLY A 115 -0.29 0.28 -16.00
C GLY A 115 -0.05 1.31 -14.91
N TRP A 116 0.09 0.91 -13.65
CA TRP A 116 0.46 1.83 -12.59
C TRP A 116 1.94 2.20 -12.69
N ALA A 117 2.25 3.47 -12.43
CA ALA A 117 3.63 3.96 -12.54
C ALA A 117 4.39 3.93 -11.23
N ARG A 118 3.70 4.11 -10.11
CA ARG A 118 4.34 4.32 -8.81
C ARG A 118 3.52 3.80 -7.64
N VAL A 119 4.21 3.39 -6.58
CA VAL A 119 3.62 2.90 -5.34
C VAL A 119 4.25 3.65 -4.19
N MET A 120 3.47 3.94 -3.16
CA MET A 120 3.97 4.51 -1.91
C MET A 120 3.40 3.77 -0.71
N LEU A 121 4.05 3.93 0.41
CA LEU A 121 3.56 3.40 1.69
C LEU A 121 4.13 4.22 2.85
N VAL A 122 3.56 4.00 4.03
CA VAL A 122 4.12 4.50 5.29
C VAL A 122 4.51 3.28 6.09
N GLY A 123 5.81 3.09 6.36
CA GLY A 123 6.28 1.89 7.02
C GLY A 123 7.74 1.93 7.44
N ASP A 124 8.27 0.77 7.76
CA ASP A 124 9.63 0.59 8.24
C ASP A 124 10.62 0.60 7.07
N ALA A 125 11.43 1.64 6.96
CA ALA A 125 12.35 1.80 5.85
C ALA A 125 13.33 0.62 5.69
N PRO A 126 14.00 0.11 6.75
CA PRO A 126 14.88 -1.04 6.58
C PRO A 126 14.17 -2.28 6.05
N TYR A 127 12.95 -2.55 6.51
CA TYR A 127 12.20 -3.70 6.04
C TYR A 127 11.85 -3.57 4.55
N TYR A 128 11.30 -2.41 4.15
CA TYR A 128 10.82 -2.22 2.78
C TYR A 128 11.94 -1.96 1.77
N ALA A 129 13.15 -1.60 2.24
CA ALA A 129 14.31 -1.44 1.36
C ALA A 129 14.64 -2.74 0.59
N ARG A 130 14.36 -3.90 1.20
CA ARG A 130 14.58 -5.21 0.55
C ARG A 130 13.71 -5.42 -0.68
N PHE A 131 12.61 -4.67 -0.80
CA PHE A 131 11.71 -4.73 -1.95
C PHE A 131 11.97 -3.61 -2.95
N GLY A 132 12.93 -2.72 -2.68
CA GLY A 132 13.28 -1.60 -3.55
C GLY A 132 12.61 -0.29 -3.20
N PHE A 133 11.95 -0.19 -2.04
CA PHE A 133 11.37 1.07 -1.59
C PHE A 133 12.45 2.00 -1.04
N THR A 134 12.32 3.29 -1.36
CA THR A 134 13.23 4.34 -0.89
C THR A 134 12.43 5.52 -0.33
N PRO A 135 13.04 6.33 0.57
CA PRO A 135 12.35 7.50 1.12
C PRO A 135 11.92 8.51 0.05
N LEU A 136 10.74 9.09 0.23
CA LEU A 136 10.19 10.12 -0.63
C LEU A 136 10.25 11.48 0.08
N ALA A 137 11.26 12.28 -0.24
CA ALA A 137 11.52 13.54 0.47
C ALA A 137 10.46 14.62 0.23
N GLY A 138 9.83 14.64 -0.95
CA GLY A 138 8.91 15.70 -1.34
C GLY A 138 7.44 15.35 -1.22
N VAL A 139 7.10 14.16 -0.75
CA VAL A 139 5.72 13.66 -0.67
C VAL A 139 5.26 13.70 0.77
N GLU A 140 4.17 14.43 1.04
CA GLU A 140 3.68 14.68 2.38
C GLU A 140 2.36 13.95 2.62
N MET A 141 2.34 13.07 3.61
CA MET A 141 1.14 12.38 4.07
C MET A 141 0.37 13.27 5.06
N PRO A 142 -0.95 13.06 5.20
CA PRO A 142 -1.71 13.75 6.25
C PRO A 142 -1.12 13.51 7.64
N PRO A 143 -1.14 14.51 8.53
CA PRO A 143 -0.65 14.31 9.90
C PRO A 143 -1.60 13.37 10.69
N PRO A 144 -1.10 12.66 11.69
CA PRO A 144 0.29 12.59 12.09
C PRO A 144 1.03 11.51 11.28
N THR A 145 2.15 11.87 10.67
CA THR A 145 2.99 10.90 9.95
C THR A 145 4.45 11.28 10.11
N ASN A 146 5.30 10.33 10.45
CA ASN A 146 6.74 10.53 10.45
C ASN A 146 7.23 10.56 9.00
N PRO A 147 7.78 11.70 8.52
CA PRO A 147 8.23 11.79 7.13
C PRO A 147 9.27 10.75 6.72
N ALA A 148 10.07 10.27 7.66
CA ALA A 148 11.08 9.24 7.38
C ALA A 148 10.47 7.88 7.01
N ARG A 149 9.19 7.69 7.28
CA ARG A 149 8.47 6.44 6.99
C ARG A 149 7.69 6.51 5.68
N VAL A 150 7.71 7.63 4.97
CA VAL A 150 7.05 7.77 3.67
C VAL A 150 8.00 7.25 2.60
N LEU A 151 7.65 6.13 2.00
CA LEU A 151 8.52 5.39 1.08
C LEU A 151 7.83 5.20 -0.26
N GLY A 152 8.64 5.12 -1.32
CA GLY A 152 8.14 4.93 -2.67
C GLY A 152 8.89 3.88 -3.45
N TYR A 153 8.18 3.29 -4.42
CA TYR A 153 8.69 2.31 -5.35
C TYR A 153 8.28 2.69 -6.77
N GLU A 154 9.21 2.58 -7.70
CA GLU A 154 8.97 2.90 -9.11
C GLU A 154 8.61 1.65 -9.88
N LEU A 155 7.36 1.57 -10.35
CA LEU A 155 6.95 0.54 -11.29
C LEU A 155 7.47 0.88 -12.69
N GLU A 156 7.49 2.19 -13.01
CA GLU A 156 8.16 2.73 -14.20
C GLU A 156 9.37 3.50 -13.74
N VAL A 157 10.50 3.32 -14.40
CA VAL A 157 11.75 4.00 -14.07
C VAL A 157 11.55 5.51 -14.08
N GLY A 158 11.96 6.18 -13.01
CA GLY A 158 11.84 7.63 -12.89
C GLY A 158 10.47 8.14 -12.48
N ALA A 159 9.52 7.26 -12.16
CA ALA A 159 8.15 7.67 -11.86
C ALA A 159 8.01 8.60 -10.65
N TRP A 160 8.95 8.55 -9.71
CA TRP A 160 8.94 9.46 -8.56
C TRP A 160 9.81 10.71 -8.75
N ASN A 161 10.57 10.81 -9.85
CA ASN A 161 11.45 11.95 -10.10
C ASN A 161 10.64 13.25 -10.22
N GLY A 162 10.95 14.24 -9.39
CA GLY A 162 10.29 15.54 -9.42
C GLY A 162 8.87 15.55 -8.86
N ILE A 163 8.38 14.45 -8.30
CA ILE A 163 7.05 14.39 -7.72
C ILE A 163 7.11 14.93 -6.29
N VAL A 164 6.45 16.07 -6.07
CA VAL A 164 6.32 16.71 -4.77
C VAL A 164 4.88 17.15 -4.56
N GLY A 165 4.41 17.08 -3.33
CA GLY A 165 3.05 17.51 -3.01
C GLY A 165 2.45 16.74 -1.86
N LYS A 166 1.15 17.02 -1.63
CA LYS A 166 0.39 16.40 -0.55
C LYS A 166 -0.45 15.24 -1.08
N VAL A 167 -0.46 14.15 -0.33
CA VAL A 167 -1.25 12.98 -0.68
C VAL A 167 -2.71 13.22 -0.31
N GLN A 168 -3.61 12.99 -1.27
CA GLN A 168 -5.04 13.17 -1.14
C GLN A 168 -5.75 11.89 -1.56
N LYS A 169 -7.03 11.77 -1.17
CA LYS A 169 -7.89 10.70 -1.67
C LYS A 169 -8.02 10.81 -3.19
N ASP A 170 -8.03 9.68 -3.85
CA ASP A 170 -8.43 9.57 -5.26
C ASP A 170 -9.77 8.83 -5.28
N ALA A 171 -10.82 9.58 -4.99
CA ALA A 171 -12.18 9.04 -4.90
C ALA A 171 -12.95 9.25 -6.19
#